data_1a7f577ae299af42040c575987598597
#
_entry.id   1a7f577ae299af42040c575987598597
#
_cell.length_a   1.000
_cell.length_b   1.000
_cell.length_c   1.000
_cell.angle_alpha   90.00
_cell.angle_beta   90.00
_cell.angle_gamma   90.00
#
_symmetry.space_group_name_H-M   'P 1'
#
loop_
_entity.id
_entity.type
_entity.pdbx_description
1 polymer ?
#
loop_
_entity_poly.entity_id
_entity_poly.type
_entity_poly.pdbx_seq_one_letter_code
_entity_poly.pdbx_strand_id
1 'polypeptide(L)'
;MRLLVAFVCVSALTFVAASAQTPLRGPDTVFVPTPHEIVSAMLKLAHVGPGDVVYDLGSGDGRIVIAAVKEFGAARGVGVELDAVRVREANKNARRAGVADRVEFRREDLFETDLHPATVVTLYLSPVINAKLQPKFLAELRPGARVVSHVFETPGWEPDDRIVVNDRPIFLWNIRSR
;
A
#
# COMPACT_ATOMS: atom_id res chain seq x y z
N MET A 1 13.74 -57.31 47.42
CA MET A 1 14.04 -57.14 46.00
C MET A 1 13.23 -55.90 45.52
N ARG A 2 13.89 -54.69 45.49
CA ARG A 2 13.22 -53.41 45.15
C ARG A 2 13.59 -53.09 43.70
N LEU A 3 12.58 -53.07 42.82
CA LEU A 3 12.75 -52.56 41.44
C LEU A 3 12.83 -51.04 41.44
N LEU A 4 13.97 -50.48 40.96
CA LEU A 4 14.10 -49.08 40.60
C LEU A 4 13.56 -48.91 39.18
N VAL A 5 12.49 -48.12 39.02
CA VAL A 5 12.01 -47.65 37.70
C VAL A 5 12.69 -46.33 37.40
N ALA A 6 13.59 -46.33 36.44
CA ALA A 6 14.22 -45.12 35.96
C ALA A 6 13.29 -44.40 34.95
N PHE A 7 12.85 -43.19 35.31
CA PHE A 7 12.14 -42.28 34.38
C PHE A 7 13.14 -41.57 33.51
N VAL A 8 13.13 -41.87 32.23
CA VAL A 8 13.89 -41.13 31.21
C VAL A 8 13.02 -39.97 30.72
N CYS A 9 13.33 -38.74 31.17
CA CYS A 9 12.77 -37.51 30.61
C CYS A 9 13.40 -37.23 29.26
N VAL A 10 12.66 -37.44 28.17
CA VAL A 10 13.05 -37.01 26.83
C VAL A 10 12.60 -35.53 26.68
N SER A 11 13.54 -34.60 26.79
CA SER A 11 13.31 -33.17 26.51
C SER A 11 13.29 -32.97 24.99
N ALA A 12 12.09 -32.76 24.43
CA ALA A 12 11.96 -32.32 23.02
C ALA A 12 12.41 -30.88 22.90
N LEU A 13 13.60 -30.64 22.32
CA LEU A 13 14.01 -29.31 21.87
C LEU A 13 13.17 -28.92 20.64
N THR A 14 12.20 -28.03 20.81
CA THR A 14 11.51 -27.38 19.70
C THR A 14 12.46 -26.35 19.08
N PHE A 15 12.99 -26.65 17.90
CA PHE A 15 13.73 -25.69 17.08
C PHE A 15 12.72 -24.70 16.48
N VAL A 16 12.66 -23.48 17.02
CA VAL A 16 11.97 -22.37 16.38
C VAL A 16 12.89 -21.87 15.27
N ALA A 17 12.57 -22.21 14.04
CA ALA A 17 13.25 -21.66 12.87
C ALA A 17 12.95 -20.15 12.82
N ALA A 18 13.91 -19.30 13.19
CA ALA A 18 13.86 -17.88 12.92
C ALA A 18 13.92 -17.70 11.39
N SER A 19 12.80 -17.27 10.78
CA SER A 19 12.80 -16.86 9.38
C SER A 19 13.72 -15.66 9.25
N ALA A 20 14.83 -15.80 8.55
CA ALA A 20 15.73 -14.71 8.20
C ALA A 20 14.96 -13.77 7.26
N GLN A 21 14.53 -12.63 7.77
CA GLN A 21 13.92 -11.58 6.94
C GLN A 21 15.02 -11.02 6.03
N THR A 22 14.79 -11.09 4.73
CA THR A 22 15.66 -10.45 3.74
C THR A 22 15.73 -8.95 4.07
N PRO A 23 16.94 -8.34 4.13
CA PRO A 23 17.06 -6.92 4.38
C PRO A 23 16.27 -6.12 3.33
N LEU A 24 15.43 -5.19 3.77
CA LEU A 24 14.71 -4.31 2.85
C LEU A 24 15.72 -3.44 2.09
N ARG A 25 15.52 -3.31 0.77
CA ARG A 25 16.29 -2.39 -0.07
C ARG A 25 16.04 -0.93 0.31
N GLY A 26 16.85 -0.01 -0.19
CA GLY A 26 16.59 1.43 -0.02
C GLY A 26 15.39 1.91 -0.83
N PRO A 27 14.86 3.12 -0.52
CA PRO A 27 13.77 3.73 -1.28
C PRO A 27 14.12 3.94 -2.76
N ASP A 28 13.18 3.66 -3.68
CA ASP A 28 13.39 3.82 -5.13
C ASP A 28 13.29 5.28 -5.60
N THR A 29 12.63 6.12 -4.81
CA THR A 29 12.34 7.52 -5.15
C THR A 29 12.55 8.43 -3.95
N VAL A 30 12.88 9.70 -4.24
CA VAL A 30 12.90 10.76 -3.22
C VAL A 30 11.45 11.07 -2.84
N PHE A 31 11.19 11.22 -1.54
CA PHE A 31 9.89 11.64 -1.05
C PHE A 31 9.54 13.05 -1.51
N VAL A 32 8.49 13.17 -2.31
CA VAL A 32 7.87 14.43 -2.72
C VAL A 32 6.38 14.37 -2.34
N PRO A 33 5.93 15.25 -1.44
CA PRO A 33 4.55 15.19 -0.97
C PRO A 33 3.56 15.61 -2.06
N THR A 34 2.53 14.81 -2.31
CA THR A 34 1.41 15.18 -3.20
C THR A 34 0.62 16.34 -2.57
N PRO A 35 0.38 17.47 -3.26
CA PRO A 35 -0.47 18.55 -2.76
C PRO A 35 -1.89 18.07 -2.43
N HIS A 36 -2.51 18.69 -1.42
CA HIS A 36 -3.81 18.21 -0.90
C HIS A 36 -4.93 18.26 -1.95
N GLU A 37 -4.97 19.28 -2.78
CA GLU A 37 -5.90 19.40 -3.91
C GLU A 37 -5.75 18.26 -4.92
N ILE A 38 -4.51 17.79 -5.16
CA ILE A 38 -4.24 16.66 -6.04
C ILE A 38 -4.68 15.35 -5.38
N VAL A 39 -4.40 15.17 -4.07
CA VAL A 39 -4.92 14.02 -3.31
C VAL A 39 -6.44 13.93 -3.45
N SER A 40 -7.15 15.05 -3.22
CA SER A 40 -8.61 15.10 -3.35
C SER A 40 -9.06 14.78 -4.77
N ALA A 41 -8.35 15.28 -5.80
CA ALA A 41 -8.67 15.01 -7.19
C ALA A 41 -8.46 13.52 -7.56
N MET A 42 -7.36 12.90 -7.10
CA MET A 42 -7.08 11.47 -7.30
C MET A 42 -8.20 10.61 -6.70
N LEU A 43 -8.57 10.88 -5.45
CA LEU A 43 -9.59 10.10 -4.74
C LEU A 43 -11.00 10.28 -5.34
N LYS A 44 -11.32 11.50 -5.84
CA LYS A 44 -12.55 11.76 -6.60
C LYS A 44 -12.57 11.02 -7.92
N LEU A 45 -11.50 11.09 -8.71
CA LEU A 45 -11.39 10.41 -10.00
C LEU A 45 -11.53 8.89 -9.84
N ALA A 46 -10.93 8.33 -8.78
CA ALA A 46 -11.07 6.92 -8.43
C ALA A 46 -12.43 6.58 -7.77
N HIS A 47 -13.34 7.54 -7.60
CA HIS A 47 -14.65 7.34 -6.93
C HIS A 47 -14.51 6.66 -5.57
N VAL A 48 -13.52 7.05 -4.76
CA VAL A 48 -13.32 6.47 -3.43
C VAL A 48 -14.51 6.75 -2.53
N GLY A 49 -14.98 5.72 -1.83
CA GLY A 49 -16.13 5.82 -0.94
C GLY A 49 -16.23 4.69 0.09
N PRO A 50 -17.37 4.59 0.78
CA PRO A 50 -17.62 3.52 1.76
C PRO A 50 -17.50 2.14 1.12
N GLY A 51 -16.76 1.25 1.76
CA GLY A 51 -16.47 -0.09 1.24
C GLY A 51 -15.13 -0.20 0.53
N ASP A 52 -14.46 0.92 0.19
CA ASP A 52 -13.15 0.86 -0.43
C ASP A 52 -12.03 0.56 0.57
N VAL A 53 -11.08 -0.24 0.11
CA VAL A 53 -9.80 -0.47 0.76
C VAL A 53 -8.73 0.17 -0.13
N VAL A 54 -8.19 1.30 0.32
CA VAL A 54 -7.24 2.12 -0.45
C VAL A 54 -5.81 1.74 -0.06
N TYR A 55 -5.01 1.31 -1.04
CA TYR A 55 -3.59 1.06 -0.90
C TYR A 55 -2.80 2.21 -1.56
N ASP A 56 -1.83 2.78 -0.82
CA ASP A 56 -0.93 3.82 -1.33
C ASP A 56 0.50 3.27 -1.36
N LEU A 57 1.04 3.07 -2.57
CA LEU A 57 2.36 2.49 -2.77
C LEU A 57 3.42 3.61 -2.84
N GLY A 58 4.31 3.64 -1.85
CA GLY A 58 5.18 4.76 -1.58
C GLY A 58 4.48 5.85 -0.78
N SER A 59 3.85 5.47 0.32
CA SER A 59 2.87 6.30 1.04
C SER A 59 3.45 7.52 1.74
N GLY A 60 4.78 7.60 1.89
CA GLY A 60 5.45 8.72 2.53
C GLY A 60 4.89 9.03 3.92
N ASP A 61 4.35 10.22 4.09
CA ASP A 61 3.75 10.69 5.35
C ASP A 61 2.29 10.27 5.58
N GLY A 62 1.74 9.42 4.68
CA GLY A 62 0.44 8.79 4.81
C GLY A 62 -0.75 9.65 4.39
N ARG A 63 -0.51 10.85 3.80
CA ARG A 63 -1.57 11.83 3.53
C ARG A 63 -2.70 11.31 2.64
N ILE A 64 -2.39 10.45 1.65
CA ILE A 64 -3.39 9.95 0.70
C ILE A 64 -4.35 8.98 1.41
N VAL A 65 -3.86 7.96 2.11
CA VAL A 65 -4.73 7.00 2.81
C VAL A 65 -5.45 7.63 3.99
N ILE A 66 -4.85 8.61 4.66
CA ILE A 66 -5.51 9.40 5.72
C ILE A 66 -6.69 10.17 5.13
N ALA A 67 -6.49 10.88 4.01
CA ALA A 67 -7.56 11.60 3.33
C ALA A 67 -8.65 10.65 2.82
N ALA A 68 -8.28 9.51 2.21
CA ALA A 68 -9.23 8.51 1.73
C ALA A 68 -10.20 8.06 2.84
N VAL A 69 -9.68 7.78 4.04
CA VAL A 69 -10.51 7.34 5.16
C VAL A 69 -11.28 8.50 5.80
N LYS A 70 -10.62 9.65 6.03
CA LYS A 70 -11.19 10.77 6.78
C LYS A 70 -12.21 11.58 5.99
N GLU A 71 -11.89 11.85 4.72
CA GLU A 71 -12.62 12.81 3.89
C GLU A 71 -13.54 12.11 2.87
N PHE A 72 -13.13 10.92 2.40
CA PHE A 72 -13.89 10.14 1.39
C PHE A 72 -14.63 8.96 1.98
N GLY A 73 -14.44 8.66 3.27
CA GLY A 73 -15.16 7.61 3.96
C GLY A 73 -14.74 6.19 3.60
N ALA A 74 -13.56 6.00 2.99
CA ALA A 74 -13.02 4.66 2.72
C ALA A 74 -13.07 3.79 3.99
N ALA A 75 -13.39 2.50 3.82
CA ALA A 75 -13.47 1.57 4.93
C ALA A 75 -12.11 1.39 5.61
N ARG A 76 -11.04 1.31 4.82
CA ARG A 76 -9.67 1.11 5.29
C ARG A 76 -8.65 1.78 4.36
N GLY A 77 -7.52 2.22 4.94
CA GLY A 77 -6.34 2.67 4.21
C GLY A 77 -5.11 1.86 4.59
N VAL A 78 -4.28 1.50 3.61
CA VAL A 78 -2.99 0.83 3.80
C VAL A 78 -1.92 1.61 3.07
N GLY A 79 -0.95 2.15 3.80
CA GLY A 79 0.22 2.80 3.22
C GLY A 79 1.43 1.87 3.25
N VAL A 80 2.09 1.71 2.13
CA VAL A 80 3.31 0.89 1.97
C VAL A 80 4.50 1.81 1.75
N GLU A 81 5.52 1.70 2.59
CA GLU A 81 6.67 2.61 2.57
C GLU A 81 7.94 1.89 3.06
N LEU A 82 9.07 2.09 2.40
CA LEU A 82 10.35 1.50 2.77
C LEU A 82 11.07 2.28 3.87
N ASP A 83 10.90 3.61 3.91
CA ASP A 83 11.55 4.47 4.90
C ASP A 83 10.85 4.39 6.26
N ALA A 84 11.52 3.80 7.24
CA ALA A 84 11.02 3.70 8.60
C ALA A 84 10.72 5.07 9.26
N VAL A 85 11.39 6.15 8.84
CA VAL A 85 11.11 7.51 9.35
C VAL A 85 9.76 7.97 8.85
N ARG A 86 9.46 7.77 7.56
CA ARG A 86 8.17 8.10 6.96
C ARG A 86 7.04 7.26 7.54
N VAL A 87 7.23 5.96 7.75
CA VAL A 87 6.23 5.11 8.42
C VAL A 87 5.89 5.63 9.81
N ARG A 88 6.89 6.06 10.60
CA ARG A 88 6.63 6.66 11.92
C ARG A 88 5.88 7.99 11.82
N GLU A 89 6.23 8.82 10.85
CA GLU A 89 5.56 10.10 10.57
C GLU A 89 4.10 9.86 10.18
N ALA A 90 3.83 8.94 9.24
CA ALA A 90 2.50 8.56 8.80
C ALA A 90 1.61 8.08 9.96
N ASN A 91 2.13 7.22 10.82
CA ASN A 91 1.42 6.77 12.02
C ASN A 91 1.09 7.93 12.98
N LYS A 92 1.99 8.89 13.14
CA LYS A 92 1.74 10.11 13.94
C LYS A 92 0.63 10.97 13.32
N ASN A 93 0.66 11.13 11.99
CA ASN A 93 -0.34 11.89 11.25
C ASN A 93 -1.72 11.23 11.33
N ALA A 94 -1.81 9.90 11.21
CA ALA A 94 -3.06 9.15 11.36
C ALA A 94 -3.69 9.32 12.76
N ARG A 95 -2.88 9.26 13.82
CA ARG A 95 -3.35 9.53 15.19
C ARG A 95 -3.88 10.96 15.33
N ARG A 96 -3.18 11.96 14.79
CA ARG A 96 -3.62 13.36 14.81
C ARG A 96 -4.91 13.58 14.03
N ALA A 97 -5.08 12.83 12.93
CA ALA A 97 -6.28 12.89 12.09
C ALA A 97 -7.48 12.15 12.69
N GLY A 98 -7.28 11.31 13.73
CA GLY A 98 -8.34 10.53 14.38
C GLY A 98 -8.80 9.32 13.55
N VAL A 99 -7.91 8.74 12.71
CA VAL A 99 -8.22 7.59 11.84
C VAL A 99 -7.27 6.40 12.02
N ALA A 100 -6.48 6.40 13.09
CA ALA A 100 -5.45 5.38 13.34
C ALA A 100 -6.00 3.96 13.50
N ASP A 101 -7.27 3.81 13.80
CA ASP A 101 -7.99 2.53 13.87
C ASP A 101 -8.38 1.96 12.50
N ARG A 102 -8.39 2.81 11.46
CA ARG A 102 -8.81 2.45 10.10
C ARG A 102 -7.69 2.55 9.06
N VAL A 103 -6.49 3.00 9.46
CA VAL A 103 -5.31 3.06 8.58
C VAL A 103 -4.16 2.24 9.15
N GLU A 104 -3.40 1.63 8.28
CA GLU A 104 -2.21 0.85 8.62
C GLU A 104 -1.04 1.31 7.75
N PHE A 105 0.14 1.50 8.33
CA PHE A 105 1.36 1.80 7.57
C PHE A 105 2.37 0.67 7.77
N ARG A 106 2.72 0.04 6.65
CA ARG A 106 3.63 -1.11 6.59
C ARG A 106 5.00 -0.67 6.08
N ARG A 107 6.04 -1.05 6.82
CA ARG A 107 7.40 -0.95 6.30
C ARG A 107 7.68 -2.17 5.43
N GLU A 108 7.38 -2.07 4.15
CA GLU A 108 7.36 -3.20 3.23
C GLU A 108 7.78 -2.77 1.82
N ASP A 109 8.30 -3.70 1.02
CA ASP A 109 8.55 -3.48 -0.39
C ASP A 109 7.24 -3.53 -1.18
N LEU A 110 6.93 -2.46 -1.90
CA LEU A 110 5.72 -2.35 -2.71
C LEU A 110 5.60 -3.44 -3.80
N PHE A 111 6.72 -4.04 -4.23
CA PHE A 111 6.70 -5.15 -5.18
C PHE A 111 6.31 -6.47 -4.53
N GLU A 112 6.52 -6.62 -3.21
CA GLU A 112 6.20 -7.83 -2.44
C GLU A 112 4.85 -7.74 -1.71
N THR A 113 4.26 -6.53 -1.65
CA THR A 113 2.99 -6.29 -0.96
C THR A 113 1.84 -7.05 -1.61
N ASP A 114 1.05 -7.79 -0.84
CA ASP A 114 -0.20 -8.41 -1.31
C ASP A 114 -1.27 -7.36 -1.61
N LEU A 115 -1.72 -7.28 -2.87
CA LEU A 115 -2.72 -6.33 -3.34
C LEU A 115 -4.13 -6.94 -3.48
N HIS A 116 -4.33 -8.23 -3.23
CA HIS A 116 -5.67 -8.87 -3.36
C HIS A 116 -6.78 -8.18 -2.56
N PRO A 117 -6.53 -7.59 -1.36
CA PRO A 117 -7.56 -6.88 -0.62
C PRO A 117 -7.88 -5.48 -1.17
N ALA A 118 -7.00 -4.89 -2.02
CA ALA A 118 -7.16 -3.53 -2.49
C ALA A 118 -8.32 -3.38 -3.47
N THR A 119 -9.10 -2.32 -3.30
CA THR A 119 -10.11 -1.89 -4.28
C THR A 119 -9.66 -0.64 -5.03
N VAL A 120 -8.76 0.14 -4.43
CA VAL A 120 -8.11 1.29 -5.05
C VAL A 120 -6.63 1.26 -4.71
N VAL A 121 -5.78 1.48 -5.72
CA VAL A 121 -4.33 1.67 -5.56
C VAL A 121 -3.96 3.08 -6.02
N THR A 122 -3.22 3.81 -5.18
CA THR A 122 -2.70 5.15 -5.49
C THR A 122 -1.20 5.13 -5.69
N LEU A 123 -0.71 5.94 -6.65
CA LEU A 123 0.70 5.99 -7.06
C LEU A 123 1.18 7.43 -7.23
N TYR A 124 2.37 7.74 -6.71
CA TYR A 124 3.19 8.87 -7.13
C TYR A 124 4.66 8.45 -7.14
N LEU A 125 5.03 7.65 -8.12
CA LEU A 125 6.33 6.98 -8.16
C LEU A 125 7.17 7.45 -9.38
N SER A 126 7.31 6.58 -10.40
CA SER A 126 7.94 6.92 -11.68
C SER A 126 7.39 6.03 -12.79
N PRO A 127 7.52 6.40 -14.08
CA PRO A 127 7.05 5.56 -15.19
C PRO A 127 7.66 4.16 -15.17
N VAL A 128 8.94 4.05 -14.79
CA VAL A 128 9.65 2.76 -14.72
C VAL A 128 9.08 1.86 -13.62
N ILE A 129 8.80 2.42 -12.44
CA ILE A 129 8.22 1.67 -11.33
C ILE A 129 6.78 1.29 -11.64
N ASN A 130 5.99 2.22 -12.20
CA ASN A 130 4.61 1.95 -12.61
C ASN A 130 4.57 0.79 -13.63
N ALA A 131 5.44 0.79 -14.64
CA ALA A 131 5.53 -0.31 -15.61
C ALA A 131 5.89 -1.66 -14.97
N LYS A 132 6.78 -1.67 -13.97
CA LYS A 132 7.12 -2.90 -13.23
C LYS A 132 5.98 -3.41 -12.37
N LEU A 133 5.14 -2.52 -11.85
CA LEU A 133 3.97 -2.88 -11.03
C LEU A 133 2.77 -3.35 -11.85
N GLN A 134 2.66 -2.93 -13.12
CA GLN A 134 1.51 -3.27 -13.96
C GLN A 134 1.18 -4.78 -13.99
N PRO A 135 2.12 -5.71 -14.21
CA PRO A 135 1.81 -7.13 -14.19
C PRO A 135 1.21 -7.61 -12.86
N LYS A 136 1.69 -7.04 -11.74
CA LYS A 136 1.18 -7.31 -10.40
C LYS A 136 -0.25 -6.80 -10.23
N PHE A 137 -0.56 -5.60 -10.69
CA PHE A 137 -1.92 -5.06 -10.66
C PHE A 137 -2.88 -5.97 -11.44
N LEU A 138 -2.48 -6.38 -12.65
CA LEU A 138 -3.29 -7.26 -13.49
C LEU A 138 -3.42 -8.68 -12.92
N ALA A 139 -2.47 -9.14 -12.10
CA ALA A 139 -2.49 -10.47 -11.48
C ALA A 139 -3.34 -10.52 -10.21
N GLU A 140 -3.21 -9.51 -9.34
CA GLU A 140 -3.71 -9.55 -7.96
C GLU A 140 -4.98 -8.75 -7.73
N LEU A 141 -5.17 -7.63 -8.47
CA LEU A 141 -6.36 -6.81 -8.28
C LEU A 141 -7.59 -7.46 -8.90
N ARG A 142 -8.72 -7.38 -8.19
CA ARG A 142 -10.00 -7.92 -8.66
C ARG A 142 -10.62 -7.04 -9.74
N PRO A 143 -11.42 -7.59 -10.64
CA PRO A 143 -12.24 -6.80 -11.56
C PRO A 143 -13.04 -5.72 -10.82
N GLY A 144 -13.03 -4.49 -11.35
CA GLY A 144 -13.63 -3.32 -10.72
C GLY A 144 -12.68 -2.57 -9.75
N ALA A 145 -11.50 -3.11 -9.43
CA ALA A 145 -10.48 -2.32 -8.75
C ALA A 145 -9.96 -1.20 -9.65
N ARG A 146 -9.44 -0.14 -9.05
CA ARG A 146 -8.97 1.07 -9.73
C ARG A 146 -7.55 1.38 -9.34
N VAL A 147 -6.73 1.78 -10.33
CA VAL A 147 -5.37 2.31 -10.11
C VAL A 147 -5.38 3.77 -10.51
N VAL A 148 -4.93 4.66 -9.65
CA VAL A 148 -4.84 6.10 -9.93
C VAL A 148 -3.42 6.59 -9.69
N SER A 149 -2.84 7.29 -10.69
CA SER A 149 -1.46 7.78 -10.64
C SER A 149 -1.40 9.29 -10.81
N HIS A 150 -0.59 9.94 -9.97
CA HIS A 150 -0.26 11.35 -10.04
C HIS A 150 0.96 11.56 -10.95
N VAL A 151 0.84 12.43 -11.95
CA VAL A 151 1.85 12.87 -12.94
C VAL A 151 2.29 11.78 -13.92
N PHE A 152 2.53 10.55 -13.46
CA PHE A 152 3.20 9.54 -14.28
C PHE A 152 2.24 8.48 -14.80
N GLU A 153 2.21 8.34 -16.12
CA GLU A 153 1.56 7.21 -16.78
C GLU A 153 2.30 5.89 -16.53
N THR A 154 1.62 4.81 -16.83
CA THR A 154 2.23 3.49 -16.93
C THR A 154 2.53 3.19 -18.40
N PRO A 155 3.80 3.15 -18.83
CA PRO A 155 4.14 2.86 -20.23
C PRO A 155 3.50 1.56 -20.72
N GLY A 156 2.85 1.64 -21.88
CA GLY A 156 2.18 0.47 -22.49
C GLY A 156 0.84 0.09 -21.90
N TRP A 157 0.30 0.90 -21.00
CA TRP A 157 -1.04 0.72 -20.43
C TRP A 157 -1.83 2.01 -20.59
N GLU A 158 -2.72 2.05 -21.58
CA GLU A 158 -3.55 3.23 -21.86
C GLU A 158 -4.53 3.47 -20.68
N PRO A 159 -4.59 4.69 -20.10
CA PRO A 159 -5.53 5.00 -19.03
C PRO A 159 -6.97 5.04 -19.55
N ASP A 160 -7.92 4.62 -18.72
CA ASP A 160 -9.35 4.72 -19.00
C ASP A 160 -9.85 6.16 -18.86
N ASP A 161 -9.22 6.96 -17.99
CA ASP A 161 -9.57 8.38 -17.80
C ASP A 161 -8.33 9.19 -17.39
N ARG A 162 -8.40 10.49 -17.68
CA ARG A 162 -7.34 11.46 -17.39
C ARG A 162 -7.93 12.84 -17.09
N ILE A 163 -7.46 13.44 -16.01
CA ILE A 163 -7.74 14.85 -15.72
C ILE A 163 -6.44 15.62 -15.49
N VAL A 164 -6.50 16.95 -15.55
CA VAL A 164 -5.38 17.83 -15.22
C VAL A 164 -5.83 18.81 -14.13
N VAL A 165 -5.07 18.89 -13.03
CA VAL A 165 -5.33 19.82 -11.92
C VAL A 165 -4.03 20.57 -11.62
N ASN A 166 -4.05 21.90 -11.71
CA ASN A 166 -2.87 22.76 -11.50
C ASN A 166 -1.65 22.29 -12.33
N ASP A 167 -1.86 22.07 -13.64
CA ASP A 167 -0.87 21.57 -14.60
C ASP A 167 -0.29 20.19 -14.30
N ARG A 168 -0.93 19.44 -13.40
CA ARG A 168 -0.53 18.08 -13.03
C ARG A 168 -1.54 17.07 -13.54
N PRO A 169 -1.14 16.17 -14.42
CA PRO A 169 -2.03 15.12 -14.90
C PRO A 169 -2.26 14.05 -13.81
N ILE A 170 -3.46 13.49 -13.81
CA ILE A 170 -3.85 12.36 -12.98
C ILE A 170 -4.49 11.34 -13.90
N PHE A 171 -4.08 10.10 -13.80
CA PHE A 171 -4.48 9.01 -14.68
C PHE A 171 -5.23 7.94 -13.90
N LEU A 172 -6.24 7.34 -14.52
CA LEU A 172 -7.05 6.26 -13.92
C LEU A 172 -7.08 5.04 -14.85
N TRP A 173 -6.90 3.87 -14.27
CA TRP A 173 -7.11 2.57 -14.91
C TRP A 173 -8.11 1.76 -14.10
N ASN A 174 -9.06 1.13 -14.78
CA ASN A 174 -10.01 0.19 -14.20
C ASN A 174 -9.57 -1.24 -14.51
N ILE A 175 -9.47 -2.07 -13.50
CA ILE A 175 -9.17 -3.49 -13.68
C ILE A 175 -10.41 -4.18 -14.26
N ARG A 176 -10.25 -4.77 -15.44
CA ARG A 176 -11.31 -5.49 -16.15
C ARG A 176 -11.25 -6.99 -15.88
N SER A 177 -12.37 -7.68 -16.03
CA SER A 177 -12.37 -9.16 -16.07
C SER A 177 -11.51 -9.63 -17.24
N ARG A 178 -10.73 -10.68 -17.01
CA ARG A 178 -10.00 -11.40 -18.04
C ARG A 178 -10.92 -12.22 -18.91
#